data_ac4774d62a88aa9bce9a44ef3a027b66
#
_entry.id   ac4774d62a88aa9bce9a44ef3a027b66
#
_cell.length_a   1.000
_cell.length_b   1.000
_cell.length_c   1.000
_cell.angle_alpha   90.00
_cell.angle_beta   90.00
_cell.angle_gamma   90.00
#
_symmetry.space_group_name_H-M   'P 1'
#
loop_
_entity.id
_entity.type
_entity.pdbx_description
1 polymer ?
#
loop_
_entity_poly.entity_id
_entity_poly.type
_entity_poly.pdbx_seq_one_letter_code
_entity_poly.pdbx_strand_id
1 'polypeptide(L)'
;MLREVEVQGVTLGAAPAVTFTHGEQTRTVTARLVVGADGRTSMVREAAGIPLHQDPPHHMFAGMLVEDVADWEADLESIGTQGDFSFLTFPQGGGRARLYGNYALSERRRFAGPGGPAAFLAAFAMDCAPKNAAIARGRPAGPLLAYFNNDSWTDQPFADGVVLLGDAAGWNDPIIGQGLSISYRDVRIVSDILKGGDDWSAAAFAPYAAERAERMRRLRFCAALTSALEAEFGPAAAARRASYHARSKADPSLGAHNFAVMAGPDGLPPALFTPEHRARVLGG
;
A
#
# COMPACT_ATOMS: atom_id res chain seq x y z
N MET A 1 -15.47 21.31 -6.78
CA MET A 1 -14.91 20.51 -5.68
C MET A 1 -15.04 21.31 -4.40
N LEU A 2 -15.66 20.74 -3.36
CA LEU A 2 -15.68 21.29 -2.01
C LEU A 2 -14.46 20.75 -1.26
N ARG A 3 -13.87 21.57 -0.41
CA ARG A 3 -12.79 21.22 0.54
C ARG A 3 -13.25 21.51 1.95
N GLU A 4 -12.55 20.97 2.93
CA GLU A 4 -12.85 21.18 4.36
C GLU A 4 -14.31 20.79 4.70
N VAL A 5 -14.74 19.67 4.10
CA VAL A 5 -16.04 19.05 4.38
C VAL A 5 -15.84 17.75 5.14
N GLU A 6 -16.73 17.49 6.08
CA GLU A 6 -16.80 16.24 6.82
C GLU A 6 -18.06 15.48 6.42
N VAL A 7 -17.89 14.31 5.81
CA VAL A 7 -18.99 13.43 5.43
C VAL A 7 -19.56 12.80 6.70
N GLN A 8 -20.87 12.97 6.91
CA GLN A 8 -21.59 12.48 8.09
C GLN A 8 -22.36 11.20 7.81
N GLY A 9 -22.71 10.96 6.56
CA GLY A 9 -23.45 9.78 6.17
C GLY A 9 -23.69 9.66 4.67
N VAL A 10 -24.00 8.43 4.25
CA VAL A 10 -24.33 8.08 2.88
C VAL A 10 -25.61 7.28 2.89
N THR A 11 -26.55 7.66 2.04
CA THR A 11 -27.75 6.89 1.74
C THR A 11 -27.61 6.34 0.34
N LEU A 12 -27.89 5.06 0.14
CA LEU A 12 -27.74 4.35 -1.13
C LEU A 12 -29.08 3.89 -1.70
N GLY A 13 -29.07 3.29 -2.88
CA GLY A 13 -30.24 2.84 -3.60
C GLY A 13 -30.56 3.70 -4.83
N ALA A 14 -31.81 3.77 -5.24
CA ALA A 14 -32.24 4.42 -6.48
C ALA A 14 -31.97 5.94 -6.54
N ALA A 15 -31.82 6.58 -5.39
CA ALA A 15 -31.48 8.02 -5.27
C ALA A 15 -30.40 8.20 -4.21
N PRO A 16 -29.16 7.83 -4.50
CA PRO A 16 -28.08 7.93 -3.53
C PRO A 16 -27.81 9.38 -3.13
N ALA A 17 -27.48 9.57 -1.85
CA ALA A 17 -27.22 10.90 -1.29
C ALA A 17 -26.08 10.88 -0.28
N VAL A 18 -25.35 11.98 -0.22
CA VAL A 18 -24.28 12.21 0.74
C VAL A 18 -24.64 13.41 1.63
N THR A 19 -24.61 13.18 2.94
CA THR A 19 -24.77 14.24 3.94
C THR A 19 -23.40 14.60 4.50
N PHE A 20 -23.09 15.88 4.53
CA PHE A 20 -21.82 16.40 5.00
C PHE A 20 -21.97 17.75 5.69
N THR A 21 -21.02 18.11 6.56
CA THR A 21 -20.87 19.44 7.13
C THR A 21 -19.81 20.23 6.37
N HIS A 22 -20.11 21.52 6.16
CA HIS A 22 -19.16 22.49 5.61
C HIS A 22 -19.27 23.79 6.42
N GLY A 23 -18.29 24.06 7.23
CA GLY A 23 -18.39 25.03 8.31
C GLY A 23 -19.46 24.61 9.32
N GLU A 24 -20.39 25.49 9.64
CA GLU A 24 -21.50 25.22 10.57
C GLU A 24 -22.76 24.63 9.88
N GLN A 25 -22.72 24.40 8.57
CA GLN A 25 -23.91 23.98 7.81
C GLN A 25 -23.84 22.51 7.46
N THR A 26 -24.89 21.78 7.81
CA THR A 26 -25.13 20.42 7.28
C THR A 26 -25.90 20.52 5.97
N ARG A 27 -25.44 19.79 4.96
CA ARG A 27 -26.02 19.73 3.62
C ARG A 27 -26.16 18.28 3.16
N THR A 28 -27.20 18.03 2.37
CA THR A 28 -27.38 16.73 1.67
C THR A 28 -27.42 16.98 0.17
N VAL A 29 -26.66 16.18 -0.58
CA VAL A 29 -26.63 16.22 -2.03
C VAL A 29 -27.05 14.87 -2.55
N THR A 30 -28.04 14.82 -3.44
CA THR A 30 -28.44 13.63 -4.18
C THR A 30 -27.62 13.51 -5.45
N ALA A 31 -27.33 12.27 -5.86
CA ALA A 31 -26.52 11.97 -7.03
C ALA A 31 -27.10 10.76 -7.79
N ARG A 32 -26.65 10.53 -9.00
CA ARG A 32 -26.94 9.26 -9.74
C ARG A 32 -26.08 8.11 -9.24
N LEU A 33 -24.89 8.45 -8.74
CA LEU A 33 -23.90 7.49 -8.25
C LEU A 33 -23.04 8.16 -7.17
N VAL A 34 -22.75 7.44 -6.11
CA VAL A 34 -21.74 7.81 -5.12
C VAL A 34 -20.46 7.04 -5.42
N VAL A 35 -19.34 7.74 -5.50
CA VAL A 35 -18.01 7.14 -5.64
C VAL A 35 -17.31 7.18 -4.29
N GLY A 36 -17.12 6.02 -3.68
CA GLY A 36 -16.37 5.86 -2.42
C GLY A 36 -14.87 5.79 -2.69
N ALA A 37 -14.16 6.86 -2.34
CA ALA A 37 -12.71 6.96 -2.39
C ALA A 37 -12.14 7.47 -1.05
N ASP A 38 -12.79 7.06 0.03
CA ASP A 38 -12.65 7.56 1.40
C ASP A 38 -11.70 6.72 2.27
N GLY A 39 -10.86 5.87 1.61
CA GLY A 39 -9.74 5.20 2.24
C GLY A 39 -10.12 3.92 3.00
N ARG A 40 -9.20 3.47 3.85
CA ARG A 40 -9.26 2.14 4.52
C ARG A 40 -10.49 1.97 5.41
N THR A 41 -10.90 3.02 6.09
CA THR A 41 -12.07 3.04 6.99
C THR A 41 -13.32 3.59 6.27
N SER A 42 -13.52 3.18 5.03
CA SER A 42 -14.55 3.70 4.14
C SER A 42 -15.96 3.61 4.75
N MET A 43 -16.54 4.76 5.03
CA MET A 43 -17.94 4.91 5.43
C MET A 43 -18.87 4.52 4.26
N VAL A 44 -18.47 4.82 3.03
CA VAL A 44 -19.25 4.45 1.83
C VAL A 44 -19.34 2.94 1.68
N ARG A 45 -18.24 2.21 1.89
CA ARG A 45 -18.24 0.74 1.86
C ARG A 45 -19.15 0.16 2.94
N GLU A 46 -19.04 0.66 4.16
CA GLU A 46 -19.88 0.21 5.29
C GLU A 46 -21.36 0.48 5.03
N ALA A 47 -21.71 1.69 4.57
CA ALA A 47 -23.08 2.04 4.22
C ALA A 47 -23.64 1.16 3.09
N ALA A 48 -22.79 0.72 2.17
CA ALA A 48 -23.16 -0.18 1.07
C ALA A 48 -23.28 -1.66 1.52
N GLY A 49 -22.90 -2.00 2.75
CA GLY A 49 -22.85 -3.37 3.21
C GLY A 49 -21.88 -4.27 2.44
N ILE A 50 -20.87 -3.65 1.79
CA ILE A 50 -19.87 -4.39 1.00
C ILE A 50 -18.84 -5.01 1.94
N PRO A 51 -18.71 -6.36 1.98
CA PRO A 51 -17.77 -7.04 2.84
C PRO A 51 -16.32 -6.69 2.50
N LEU A 52 -15.48 -6.58 3.53
CA LEU A 52 -14.04 -6.43 3.39
C LEU A 52 -13.35 -7.68 3.91
N HIS A 53 -12.61 -8.36 3.05
CA HIS A 53 -11.69 -9.42 3.42
C HIS A 53 -10.36 -8.82 3.82
N GLN A 54 -9.71 -9.41 4.82
CA GLN A 54 -8.41 -8.97 5.30
C GLN A 54 -7.54 -10.17 5.67
N ASP A 55 -6.28 -10.15 5.25
CA ASP A 55 -5.27 -11.05 5.77
C ASP A 55 -4.88 -10.66 7.20
N PRO A 56 -4.41 -11.60 8.02
CA PRO A 56 -3.77 -11.26 9.29
C PRO A 56 -2.59 -10.31 9.07
N PRO A 57 -2.32 -9.39 10.02
CA PRO A 57 -1.12 -8.56 9.94
C PRO A 57 0.16 -9.40 9.82
N HIS A 58 1.09 -8.98 8.95
CA HIS A 58 2.34 -9.70 8.70
C HIS A 58 3.50 -9.07 9.46
N HIS A 59 3.60 -7.75 9.47
CA HIS A 59 4.67 -6.99 10.11
C HIS A 59 4.17 -5.59 10.48
N MET A 60 5.00 -4.88 11.22
CA MET A 60 4.83 -3.45 11.48
C MET A 60 5.51 -2.63 10.40
N PHE A 61 4.94 -1.50 10.08
CA PHE A 61 5.52 -0.50 9.20
C PHE A 61 5.51 0.86 9.90
N ALA A 62 6.67 1.49 10.00
CA ALA A 62 6.79 2.83 10.54
C ALA A 62 7.36 3.78 9.49
N GLY A 63 6.98 5.06 9.56
CA GLY A 63 7.50 6.05 8.65
C GLY A 63 7.59 7.45 9.26
N MET A 64 8.65 8.18 8.87
CA MET A 64 8.93 9.53 9.34
C MET A 64 9.55 10.37 8.24
N LEU A 65 9.19 11.64 8.16
CA LEU A 65 9.94 12.63 7.39
C LEU A 65 11.10 13.15 8.24
N VAL A 66 12.29 13.22 7.62
CA VAL A 66 13.53 13.68 8.27
C VAL A 66 14.10 14.84 7.45
N GLU A 67 14.66 15.82 8.10
CA GLU A 67 15.39 16.95 7.53
C GLU A 67 16.83 16.99 8.02
N ASP A 68 17.64 17.92 7.48
CA ASP A 68 19.08 18.06 7.74
C ASP A 68 19.89 16.85 7.23
N VAL A 69 19.42 16.19 6.16
CA VAL A 69 20.14 15.13 5.44
C VAL A 69 20.76 15.67 4.15
N ALA A 70 21.47 16.79 4.26
CA ALA A 70 22.01 17.55 3.12
C ALA A 70 22.98 16.76 2.24
N ASP A 71 23.69 15.78 2.82
CA ASP A 71 24.63 14.90 2.12
C ASP A 71 23.92 13.79 1.32
N TRP A 72 22.59 13.74 1.32
CA TRP A 72 21.82 12.74 0.58
C TRP A 72 21.69 13.15 -0.89
N GLU A 73 22.04 12.23 -1.78
CA GLU A 73 21.87 12.43 -3.23
C GLU A 73 20.38 12.46 -3.60
N ALA A 74 19.98 13.41 -4.44
CA ALA A 74 18.57 13.67 -4.75
C ALA A 74 17.88 12.50 -5.50
N ASP A 75 18.65 11.64 -6.12
CA ASP A 75 18.22 10.47 -6.91
C ASP A 75 18.54 9.12 -6.25
N LEU A 76 19.06 9.13 -5.02
CA LEU A 76 19.39 7.92 -4.30
C LEU A 76 18.19 7.42 -3.47
N GLU A 77 17.43 6.49 -4.03
CA GLU A 77 16.49 5.67 -3.28
C GLU A 77 17.18 4.38 -2.83
N SER A 78 16.87 3.90 -1.63
CA SER A 78 17.44 2.65 -1.15
C SER A 78 16.46 1.80 -0.37
N ILE A 79 16.60 0.49 -0.54
CA ILE A 79 15.84 -0.56 0.15
C ILE A 79 16.83 -1.61 0.62
N GLY A 80 16.66 -2.10 1.83
CA GLY A 80 17.50 -3.17 2.36
C GLY A 80 16.97 -3.76 3.66
N THR A 81 17.58 -4.87 4.04
CA THR A 81 17.27 -5.56 5.30
C THR A 81 18.55 -6.00 5.98
N GLN A 82 18.71 -5.62 7.24
CA GLN A 82 19.81 -6.08 8.09
C GLN A 82 19.29 -6.40 9.49
N GLY A 83 19.63 -7.58 10.01
CA GLY A 83 19.18 -8.01 11.32
C GLY A 83 17.66 -8.17 11.41
N ASP A 84 17.04 -7.36 12.25
CA ASP A 84 15.62 -7.35 12.59
C ASP A 84 14.85 -6.15 12.01
N PHE A 85 15.45 -5.45 11.04
CA PHE A 85 14.88 -4.24 10.45
C PHE A 85 15.07 -4.21 8.94
N SER A 86 14.00 -3.91 8.22
CA SER A 86 14.02 -3.62 6.79
C SER A 86 13.71 -2.14 6.59
N PHE A 87 14.39 -1.48 5.67
CA PHE A 87 14.28 -0.04 5.48
C PHE A 87 14.02 0.34 4.03
N LEU A 88 13.37 1.48 3.85
CA LEU A 88 13.23 2.21 2.59
C LEU A 88 13.54 3.68 2.85
N THR A 89 14.29 4.29 1.94
CA THR A 89 14.63 5.71 2.03
C THR A 89 14.36 6.41 0.71
N PHE A 90 13.67 7.54 0.77
CA PHE A 90 13.26 8.29 -0.41
C PHE A 90 13.63 9.77 -0.25
N PRO A 91 14.52 10.33 -1.10
CA PRO A 91 14.82 11.74 -1.07
C PRO A 91 13.57 12.57 -1.41
N GLN A 92 13.41 13.70 -0.72
CA GLN A 92 12.28 14.61 -0.92
C GLN A 92 12.74 16.00 -1.40
N GLY A 93 14.04 16.15 -1.68
CA GLY A 93 14.66 17.44 -1.99
C GLY A 93 14.80 18.35 -0.76
N GLY A 94 15.61 19.40 -0.91
CA GLY A 94 15.82 20.41 0.15
C GLY A 94 16.39 19.85 1.45
N GLY A 95 17.28 18.85 1.38
CA GLY A 95 17.88 18.21 2.56
C GLY A 95 16.90 17.38 3.37
N ARG A 96 15.82 16.89 2.77
CA ARG A 96 14.81 16.04 3.42
C ARG A 96 14.77 14.66 2.80
N ALA A 97 14.48 13.65 3.64
CA ALA A 97 14.23 12.28 3.21
C ALA A 97 13.01 11.69 3.95
N ARG A 98 12.21 10.91 3.23
CA ARG A 98 11.18 10.07 3.83
C ARG A 98 11.80 8.71 4.14
N LEU A 99 11.76 8.34 5.41
CA LEU A 99 12.25 7.07 5.90
C LEU A 99 11.07 6.16 6.24
N TYR A 100 11.20 4.89 5.88
CA TYR A 100 10.27 3.84 6.29
C TYR A 100 11.04 2.64 6.82
N GLY A 101 10.42 1.89 7.72
CA GLY A 101 11.01 0.67 8.25
C GLY A 101 9.97 -0.39 8.58
N ASN A 102 10.30 -1.64 8.23
CA ASN A 102 9.51 -2.80 8.62
C ASN A 102 10.21 -3.53 9.78
N TYR A 103 9.43 -4.06 10.71
CA TYR A 103 9.91 -4.81 11.86
C TYR A 103 8.84 -5.79 12.36
N ALA A 104 9.22 -6.73 13.19
CA ALA A 104 8.36 -7.82 13.62
C ALA A 104 7.13 -7.34 14.40
N LEU A 105 5.99 -8.02 14.24
CA LEU A 105 4.76 -7.75 15.01
C LEU A 105 4.95 -7.87 16.51
N SER A 106 5.82 -8.79 16.96
CA SER A 106 6.18 -8.96 18.38
C SER A 106 6.80 -7.70 18.96
N GLU A 107 7.40 -6.86 18.13
CA GLU A 107 8.05 -5.60 18.50
C GLU A 107 7.19 -4.37 18.24
N ARG A 108 5.87 -4.50 18.15
CA ARG A 108 4.96 -3.42 17.81
C ARG A 108 5.13 -2.13 18.63
N ARG A 109 5.79 -2.19 19.77
CA ARG A 109 6.08 -1.04 20.65
C ARG A 109 7.50 -0.50 20.49
N ARG A 110 8.33 -1.06 19.60
CA ARG A 110 9.74 -0.70 19.41
C ARG A 110 9.98 0.80 19.30
N PHE A 111 9.12 1.50 18.60
CA PHE A 111 9.23 2.94 18.36
C PHE A 111 8.11 3.75 19.01
N ALA A 112 7.49 3.23 20.06
CA ALA A 112 6.41 3.91 20.78
C ALA A 112 6.95 4.92 21.79
N GLY A 113 6.14 5.96 22.08
CA GLY A 113 6.42 6.96 23.10
C GLY A 113 7.39 8.06 22.66
N PRO A 114 7.76 8.98 23.58
CA PRO A 114 8.54 10.18 23.26
C PRO A 114 9.92 9.91 22.65
N GLY A 115 10.56 8.80 23.03
CA GLY A 115 11.85 8.37 22.48
C GLY A 115 11.77 7.67 21.13
N GLY A 116 10.57 7.40 20.62
CA GLY A 116 10.33 6.65 19.38
C GLY A 116 11.05 7.22 18.15
N PRO A 117 10.97 8.53 17.87
CA PRO A 117 11.66 9.12 16.73
C PRO A 117 13.18 8.94 16.77
N ALA A 118 13.81 9.11 17.94
CA ALA A 118 15.25 8.90 18.08
C ALA A 118 15.63 7.42 17.92
N ALA A 119 14.85 6.51 18.49
CA ALA A 119 15.05 5.07 18.33
C ALA A 119 14.85 4.63 16.86
N PHE A 120 13.91 5.24 16.13
CA PHE A 120 13.70 4.98 14.72
C PHE A 120 14.88 5.44 13.86
N LEU A 121 15.42 6.65 14.10
CA LEU A 121 16.63 7.11 13.40
C LEU A 121 17.84 6.21 13.71
N ALA A 122 18.01 5.79 14.96
CA ALA A 122 19.09 4.90 15.34
C ALA A 122 19.01 3.51 14.67
N ALA A 123 17.80 3.05 14.31
CA ALA A 123 17.62 1.79 13.57
C ALA A 123 18.21 1.82 12.15
N PHE A 124 18.45 3.00 11.58
CA PHE A 124 19.13 3.17 10.27
C PHE A 124 20.66 3.13 10.37
N ALA A 125 21.24 2.98 11.55
CA ALA A 125 22.70 2.80 11.74
C ALA A 125 23.11 1.38 11.31
N MET A 126 22.84 1.03 10.04
CA MET A 126 23.11 -0.26 9.41
C MET A 126 24.20 -0.10 8.36
N ASP A 127 25.11 -1.08 8.27
CA ASP A 127 26.20 -1.07 7.28
C ASP A 127 25.68 -1.11 5.85
N CYS A 128 24.54 -1.77 5.62
CA CYS A 128 23.90 -1.85 4.30
C CYS A 128 23.10 -0.61 3.91
N ALA A 129 22.82 0.32 4.84
CA ALA A 129 22.09 1.55 4.55
C ALA A 129 23.02 2.61 3.95
N PRO A 130 22.85 3.02 2.70
CA PRO A 130 23.62 4.11 2.14
C PRO A 130 23.41 5.39 2.96
N LYS A 131 24.51 6.16 3.15
CA LYS A 131 24.43 7.44 3.88
C LYS A 131 23.87 7.32 5.32
N ASN A 132 24.01 6.17 5.97
CA ASN A 132 23.55 5.92 7.33
C ASN A 132 23.96 7.02 8.33
N ALA A 133 25.19 7.56 8.21
CA ALA A 133 25.68 8.65 9.02
C ALA A 133 24.92 9.98 8.79
N ALA A 134 24.43 10.25 7.58
CA ALA A 134 23.59 11.42 7.29
C ALA A 134 22.21 11.25 7.94
N ILE A 135 21.62 10.08 7.84
CA ILE A 135 20.34 9.75 8.50
C ILE A 135 20.47 9.91 10.03
N ALA A 136 21.54 9.38 10.62
CA ALA A 136 21.76 9.43 12.06
C ALA A 136 21.90 10.87 12.60
N ARG A 137 22.33 11.83 11.77
CA ARG A 137 22.40 13.27 12.12
C ARG A 137 21.13 14.05 11.80
N GLY A 138 20.21 13.45 11.07
CA GLY A 138 18.96 14.07 10.67
C GLY A 138 18.03 14.37 11.84
N ARG A 139 17.09 15.27 11.63
CA ARG A 139 16.05 15.65 12.60
C ARG A 139 14.67 15.22 12.12
N PRO A 140 13.77 14.75 13.01
CA PRO A 140 12.39 14.57 12.66
C PRO A 140 11.76 15.86 12.14
N ALA A 141 11.14 15.81 10.94
CA ALA A 141 10.41 16.91 10.31
C ALA A 141 8.89 16.64 10.27
N GLY A 142 8.43 15.65 11.01
CA GLY A 142 7.02 15.27 11.16
C GLY A 142 6.86 14.14 12.16
N PRO A 143 5.63 13.71 12.40
CA PRO A 143 5.37 12.63 13.35
C PRO A 143 5.92 11.30 12.82
N LEU A 144 6.41 10.46 13.74
CA LEU A 144 6.62 9.04 13.47
C LEU A 144 5.27 8.33 13.58
N LEU A 145 4.82 7.75 12.48
CA LEU A 145 3.61 6.96 12.41
C LEU A 145 3.95 5.49 12.19
N ALA A 146 3.28 4.61 12.92
CA ALA A 146 3.45 3.17 12.79
C ALA A 146 2.09 2.48 12.74
N TYR A 147 1.96 1.46 11.88
CA TYR A 147 0.73 0.69 11.70
C TYR A 147 1.03 -0.75 11.31
N PHE A 148 0.02 -1.59 11.43
CA PHE A 148 0.06 -2.96 10.96
C PHE A 148 -0.05 -3.03 9.45
N ASN A 149 0.72 -3.92 8.83
CA ASN A 149 0.64 -4.19 7.41
C ASN A 149 -0.05 -5.51 7.13
N ASN A 150 -0.99 -5.44 6.22
CA ASN A 150 -1.71 -6.56 5.65
C ASN A 150 -2.33 -6.17 4.31
N ASP A 151 -2.82 -7.15 3.59
CA ASP A 151 -3.65 -6.96 2.42
C ASP A 151 -5.13 -7.01 2.78
N SER A 152 -5.96 -6.31 2.00
CA SER A 152 -7.41 -6.42 2.08
C SER A 152 -8.05 -6.27 0.71
N TRP A 153 -9.27 -6.79 0.54
CA TRP A 153 -10.01 -6.72 -0.71
C TRP A 153 -11.51 -6.85 -0.51
N THR A 154 -12.26 -6.40 -1.50
CA THR A 154 -13.67 -6.70 -1.67
C THR A 154 -13.83 -7.53 -2.94
N ASP A 155 -14.72 -8.50 -2.95
CA ASP A 155 -14.99 -9.29 -4.15
C ASP A 155 -15.78 -8.47 -5.17
N GLN A 156 -16.67 -7.61 -4.68
CA GLN A 156 -17.53 -6.75 -5.50
C GLN A 156 -17.43 -5.29 -4.99
N PRO A 157 -16.60 -4.43 -5.61
CA PRO A 157 -16.40 -3.05 -5.18
C PRO A 157 -17.51 -2.10 -5.66
N PHE A 158 -18.74 -2.59 -5.77
CA PHE A 158 -19.89 -1.80 -6.17
C PHE A 158 -21.20 -2.41 -5.64
N ALA A 159 -22.22 -1.60 -5.53
CA ALA A 159 -23.62 -1.97 -5.28
C ALA A 159 -24.53 -0.95 -5.97
N ASP A 160 -25.86 -1.07 -5.80
CA ASP A 160 -26.79 -0.12 -6.39
C ASP A 160 -26.50 1.31 -5.88
N GLY A 161 -26.23 2.20 -6.85
CA GLY A 161 -25.92 3.61 -6.57
C GLY A 161 -24.52 3.90 -6.02
N VAL A 162 -23.62 2.91 -5.99
CA VAL A 162 -22.26 3.12 -5.46
C VAL A 162 -21.19 2.32 -6.19
N VAL A 163 -19.99 2.90 -6.32
CA VAL A 163 -18.75 2.23 -6.71
C VAL A 163 -17.61 2.67 -5.80
N LEU A 164 -16.74 1.73 -5.41
CA LEU A 164 -15.59 1.96 -4.54
C LEU A 164 -14.29 1.99 -5.35
N LEU A 165 -13.35 2.87 -4.96
CA LEU A 165 -12.04 3.03 -5.59
C LEU A 165 -10.92 2.99 -4.54
N GLY A 166 -9.73 2.58 -4.97
CA GLY A 166 -8.53 2.58 -4.14
C GLY A 166 -8.70 1.81 -2.83
N ASP A 167 -8.21 2.38 -1.74
CA ASP A 167 -8.23 1.73 -0.43
C ASP A 167 -9.65 1.48 0.11
N ALA A 168 -10.67 2.22 -0.35
CA ALA A 168 -12.07 1.97 0.01
C ALA A 168 -12.55 0.60 -0.50
N ALA A 169 -12.04 0.15 -1.65
CA ALA A 169 -12.30 -1.17 -2.23
C ALA A 169 -11.30 -2.25 -1.79
N GLY A 170 -10.42 -1.93 -0.85
CA GLY A 170 -9.36 -2.81 -0.34
C GLY A 170 -7.96 -2.30 -0.73
N TRP A 171 -7.04 -2.45 0.20
CA TRP A 171 -5.65 -1.98 0.08
C TRP A 171 -4.68 -3.14 -0.07
N ASN A 172 -3.50 -2.83 -0.58
CA ASN A 172 -2.37 -3.73 -0.67
C ASN A 172 -1.34 -3.37 0.41
N ASP A 173 -0.58 -4.35 0.87
CA ASP A 173 0.57 -4.09 1.74
C ASP A 173 1.50 -3.06 1.08
N PRO A 174 1.81 -1.93 1.75
CA PRO A 174 2.63 -0.86 1.18
C PRO A 174 4.08 -1.25 0.88
N ILE A 175 4.51 -2.46 1.26
CA ILE A 175 5.88 -2.95 1.00
C ILE A 175 6.26 -2.93 -0.49
N ILE A 176 5.28 -3.01 -1.39
CA ILE A 176 5.50 -2.92 -2.84
C ILE A 176 5.13 -1.55 -3.43
N GLY A 177 4.73 -0.56 -2.61
CA GLY A 177 4.53 0.83 -3.04
C GLY A 177 3.42 1.09 -4.07
N GLN A 178 2.38 0.25 -4.19
CA GLN A 178 1.42 0.31 -5.30
C GLN A 178 0.14 1.10 -5.05
N GLY A 179 -0.05 1.70 -3.87
CA GLY A 179 -1.32 2.34 -3.50
C GLY A 179 -1.83 3.40 -4.50
N LEU A 180 -0.95 4.28 -4.98
CA LEU A 180 -1.31 5.30 -5.98
C LEU A 180 -1.62 4.67 -7.34
N SER A 181 -0.82 3.71 -7.81
CA SER A 181 -1.03 3.02 -9.08
C SER A 181 -2.37 2.29 -9.10
N ILE A 182 -2.73 1.63 -7.99
CA ILE A 182 -4.03 0.97 -7.82
C ILE A 182 -5.15 2.00 -7.95
N SER A 183 -5.07 3.10 -7.20
CA SER A 183 -6.10 4.14 -7.19
C SER A 183 -6.28 4.79 -8.56
N TYR A 184 -5.18 5.15 -9.24
CA TYR A 184 -5.25 5.73 -10.59
C TYR A 184 -5.83 4.76 -11.62
N ARG A 185 -5.50 3.47 -11.53
CA ARG A 185 -6.07 2.46 -12.43
C ARG A 185 -7.57 2.31 -12.18
N ASP A 186 -8.00 2.23 -10.91
CA ASP A 186 -9.41 2.18 -10.55
C ASP A 186 -10.18 3.40 -11.10
N VAL A 187 -9.65 4.61 -10.87
CA VAL A 187 -10.24 5.86 -11.39
C VAL A 187 -10.37 5.83 -12.91
N ARG A 188 -9.33 5.39 -13.62
CA ARG A 188 -9.37 5.33 -15.08
C ARG A 188 -10.46 4.40 -15.59
N ILE A 189 -10.51 3.16 -15.08
CA ILE A 189 -11.50 2.17 -15.55
C ILE A 189 -12.93 2.63 -15.25
N VAL A 190 -13.18 3.09 -14.02
CA VAL A 190 -14.52 3.58 -13.65
C VAL A 190 -14.89 4.84 -14.45
N SER A 191 -13.95 5.76 -14.67
CA SER A 191 -14.21 6.94 -15.52
C SER A 191 -14.54 6.56 -16.97
N ASP A 192 -13.86 5.55 -17.52
CA ASP A 192 -14.13 5.08 -18.89
C ASP A 192 -15.53 4.44 -18.99
N ILE A 193 -15.96 3.67 -17.97
CA ILE A 193 -17.33 3.14 -17.88
C ILE A 193 -18.34 4.29 -17.85
N LEU A 194 -18.15 5.29 -16.98
CA LEU A 194 -19.07 6.40 -16.81
C LEU A 194 -19.18 7.30 -18.03
N LYS A 195 -18.12 7.40 -18.84
CA LYS A 195 -18.09 8.15 -20.11
C LYS A 195 -18.63 7.34 -21.27
N GLY A 196 -18.59 6.01 -21.19
CA GLY A 196 -18.99 5.10 -22.25
C GLY A 196 -20.50 5.01 -22.50
N GLY A 197 -21.32 5.52 -21.58
CA GLY A 197 -22.77 5.51 -21.72
C GLY A 197 -23.51 6.03 -20.48
N ASP A 198 -24.84 5.93 -20.55
CA ASP A 198 -25.73 6.37 -19.47
C ASP A 198 -26.13 5.24 -18.50
N ASP A 199 -25.71 4.01 -18.75
CA ASP A 199 -25.92 2.90 -17.83
C ASP A 199 -24.88 2.92 -16.70
N TRP A 200 -25.30 3.38 -15.52
CA TRP A 200 -24.50 3.39 -14.30
C TRP A 200 -25.07 2.43 -13.25
N SER A 201 -25.77 1.40 -13.71
CA SER A 201 -26.26 0.32 -12.85
C SER A 201 -25.08 -0.48 -12.24
N ALA A 202 -25.36 -1.22 -11.17
CA ALA A 202 -24.37 -2.11 -10.58
C ALA A 202 -23.75 -3.06 -11.61
N ALA A 203 -24.54 -3.59 -12.56
CA ALA A 203 -24.08 -4.50 -13.60
C ALA A 203 -23.01 -3.88 -14.53
N ALA A 204 -23.07 -2.56 -14.78
CA ALA A 204 -22.11 -1.85 -15.61
C ALA A 204 -20.68 -1.88 -15.04
N PHE A 205 -20.52 -2.08 -13.72
CA PHE A 205 -19.23 -2.15 -13.05
C PHE A 205 -18.65 -3.57 -12.92
N ALA A 206 -19.34 -4.60 -13.40
CA ALA A 206 -18.84 -5.98 -13.36
C ALA A 206 -17.48 -6.15 -14.06
N PRO A 207 -17.19 -5.55 -15.22
CA PRO A 207 -15.86 -5.61 -15.84
C PRO A 207 -14.76 -4.99 -14.96
N TYR A 208 -15.06 -3.90 -14.25
CA TYR A 208 -14.13 -3.29 -13.30
C TYR A 208 -13.81 -4.23 -12.14
N ALA A 209 -14.83 -4.88 -11.55
CA ALA A 209 -14.61 -5.84 -10.47
C ALA A 209 -13.74 -7.01 -10.90
N ALA A 210 -14.00 -7.60 -12.08
CA ALA A 210 -13.24 -8.72 -12.60
C ALA A 210 -11.76 -8.36 -12.86
N GLU A 211 -11.50 -7.21 -13.50
CA GLU A 211 -10.13 -6.71 -13.72
C GLU A 211 -9.43 -6.44 -12.41
N ARG A 212 -10.10 -5.74 -11.49
CA ARG A 212 -9.53 -5.39 -10.20
C ARG A 212 -9.20 -6.63 -9.37
N ALA A 213 -10.09 -7.62 -9.33
CA ALA A 213 -9.87 -8.85 -8.59
C ALA A 213 -8.59 -9.56 -9.04
N GLU A 214 -8.36 -9.73 -10.34
CA GLU A 214 -7.16 -10.39 -10.88
C GLU A 214 -5.91 -9.53 -10.68
N ARG A 215 -5.97 -8.23 -10.95
CA ARG A 215 -4.86 -7.31 -10.72
C ARG A 215 -4.42 -7.31 -9.26
N MET A 216 -5.36 -7.19 -8.31
CA MET A 216 -5.08 -7.19 -6.89
C MET A 216 -4.57 -8.56 -6.41
N ARG A 217 -5.08 -9.66 -6.96
CA ARG A 217 -4.55 -11.02 -6.67
C ARG A 217 -3.07 -11.11 -7.01
N ARG A 218 -2.67 -10.60 -8.18
CA ARG A 218 -1.26 -10.61 -8.62
C ARG A 218 -0.39 -9.68 -7.75
N LEU A 219 -0.88 -8.50 -7.41
CA LEU A 219 -0.15 -7.57 -6.54
C LEU A 219 0.01 -8.13 -5.12
N ARG A 220 -1.05 -8.73 -4.53
CA ARG A 220 -0.94 -9.43 -3.23
C ARG A 220 0.08 -10.57 -3.27
N PHE A 221 0.13 -11.32 -4.37
CA PHE A 221 1.16 -12.34 -4.55
C PHE A 221 2.57 -11.75 -4.49
N CYS A 222 2.80 -10.62 -5.17
CA CYS A 222 4.10 -9.91 -5.13
C CYS A 222 4.39 -9.37 -3.72
N ALA A 223 3.41 -8.78 -3.05
CA ALA A 223 3.55 -8.27 -1.70
C ALA A 223 3.93 -9.40 -0.72
N ALA A 224 3.27 -10.55 -0.80
CA ALA A 224 3.56 -11.70 0.04
C ALA A 224 4.99 -12.26 -0.20
N LEU A 225 5.47 -12.29 -1.45
CA LEU A 225 6.85 -12.67 -1.74
C LEU A 225 7.85 -11.66 -1.20
N THR A 226 7.61 -10.37 -1.41
CA THR A 226 8.47 -9.29 -0.91
C THR A 226 8.50 -9.31 0.62
N SER A 227 7.35 -9.47 1.29
CA SER A 227 7.28 -9.58 2.75
C SER A 227 8.09 -10.77 3.27
N ALA A 228 7.97 -11.94 2.63
CA ALA A 228 8.72 -13.12 3.00
C ALA A 228 10.25 -12.96 2.83
N LEU A 229 10.67 -12.18 1.84
CA LEU A 229 12.09 -11.93 1.57
C LEU A 229 12.66 -10.78 2.41
N GLU A 230 11.89 -9.69 2.59
CA GLU A 230 12.43 -8.44 3.12
C GLU A 230 11.93 -8.08 4.54
N ALA A 231 10.74 -8.53 4.95
CA ALA A 231 10.10 -8.13 6.20
C ALA A 231 9.82 -9.29 7.17
N GLU A 232 10.34 -10.48 6.89
CA GLU A 232 10.47 -11.56 7.87
C GLU A 232 11.88 -11.56 8.46
N PHE A 233 11.99 -11.83 9.77
CA PHE A 233 13.22 -11.67 10.53
C PHE A 233 13.64 -12.97 11.23
N GLY A 234 14.87 -12.98 11.72
CA GLY A 234 15.48 -14.12 12.38
C GLY A 234 16.33 -15.01 11.46
N PRO A 235 17.02 -16.03 12.00
CA PRO A 235 18.03 -16.81 11.28
C PRO A 235 17.49 -17.52 10.01
N ALA A 236 16.29 -18.08 10.09
CA ALA A 236 15.68 -18.77 8.94
C ALA A 236 15.34 -17.81 7.80
N ALA A 237 14.80 -16.62 8.10
CA ALA A 237 14.51 -15.59 7.11
C ALA A 237 15.81 -15.04 6.49
N ALA A 238 16.85 -14.82 7.28
CA ALA A 238 18.16 -14.39 6.80
C ALA A 238 18.78 -15.43 5.85
N ALA A 239 18.72 -16.72 6.19
CA ALA A 239 19.20 -17.81 5.34
C ALA A 239 18.42 -17.89 4.02
N ARG A 240 17.09 -17.76 4.07
CA ARG A 240 16.21 -17.72 2.87
C ARG A 240 16.58 -16.57 1.96
N ARG A 241 16.75 -15.37 2.51
CA ARG A 241 17.16 -14.16 1.77
C ARG A 241 18.52 -14.34 1.10
N ALA A 242 19.53 -14.83 1.83
CA ALA A 242 20.85 -15.11 1.28
C ALA A 242 20.79 -16.16 0.16
N SER A 243 20.03 -17.23 0.34
CA SER A 243 19.78 -18.26 -0.69
C SER A 243 19.11 -17.68 -1.92
N TYR A 244 18.07 -16.86 -1.75
CA TYR A 244 17.39 -16.18 -2.86
C TYR A 244 18.36 -15.30 -3.65
N HIS A 245 19.15 -14.47 -3.01
CA HIS A 245 20.12 -13.60 -3.67
C HIS A 245 21.18 -14.39 -4.44
N ALA A 246 21.66 -15.51 -3.89
CA ALA A 246 22.61 -16.36 -4.59
C ALA A 246 22.00 -17.02 -5.84
N ARG A 247 20.78 -17.56 -5.71
CA ARG A 247 20.06 -18.23 -6.81
C ARG A 247 19.60 -17.25 -7.89
N SER A 248 19.12 -16.07 -7.53
CA SER A 248 18.65 -15.06 -8.49
C SER A 248 19.76 -14.46 -9.34
N LYS A 249 21.02 -14.48 -8.88
CA LYS A 249 22.18 -14.16 -9.72
C LYS A 249 22.41 -15.19 -10.83
N ALA A 250 22.14 -16.46 -10.55
CA ALA A 250 22.29 -17.54 -11.53
C ALA A 250 21.04 -17.70 -12.41
N ASP A 251 19.85 -17.44 -11.86
CA ASP A 251 18.55 -17.51 -12.54
C ASP A 251 17.74 -16.21 -12.30
N PRO A 252 17.91 -15.17 -13.14
CA PRO A 252 17.16 -13.93 -13.00
C PRO A 252 15.64 -14.10 -13.12
N SER A 253 15.12 -15.20 -13.67
CA SER A 253 13.69 -15.46 -13.77
C SER A 253 13.00 -15.58 -12.40
N LEU A 254 13.76 -15.89 -11.35
CA LEU A 254 13.25 -15.91 -9.97
C LEU A 254 12.73 -14.54 -9.51
N GLY A 255 13.30 -13.44 -10.03
CA GLY A 255 12.88 -12.07 -9.76
C GLY A 255 11.84 -11.51 -10.75
N ALA A 256 11.38 -12.30 -11.73
CA ALA A 256 10.52 -11.81 -12.81
C ALA A 256 9.17 -11.25 -12.32
N HIS A 257 8.63 -11.76 -11.20
CA HIS A 257 7.42 -11.21 -10.57
C HIS A 257 7.55 -9.74 -10.12
N ASN A 258 8.77 -9.26 -9.84
CA ASN A 258 9.01 -7.87 -9.45
C ASN A 258 8.70 -6.88 -10.58
N PHE A 259 8.72 -7.32 -11.85
CA PHE A 259 8.28 -6.47 -12.95
C PHE A 259 6.79 -6.10 -12.86
N ALA A 260 5.97 -6.87 -12.14
CA ALA A 260 4.58 -6.51 -11.85
C ALA A 260 4.48 -5.21 -11.05
N VAL A 261 5.45 -4.95 -10.18
CA VAL A 261 5.53 -3.73 -9.37
C VAL A 261 6.00 -2.55 -10.21
N MET A 262 6.92 -2.77 -11.15
CA MET A 262 7.52 -1.72 -11.98
C MET A 262 6.67 -1.33 -13.18
N ALA A 263 6.10 -2.31 -13.88
CA ALA A 263 5.41 -2.13 -15.16
C ALA A 263 3.92 -2.48 -15.13
N GLY A 264 3.41 -2.93 -13.99
CA GLY A 264 2.05 -3.45 -13.82
C GLY A 264 1.97 -4.96 -14.05
N PRO A 265 1.02 -5.64 -13.38
CA PRO A 265 0.92 -7.10 -13.42
C PRO A 265 0.32 -7.66 -14.72
N ASP A 266 -0.38 -6.83 -15.51
CA ASP A 266 -1.17 -7.28 -16.67
C ASP A 266 -0.30 -7.84 -17.81
N GLY A 267 0.90 -7.25 -18.01
CA GLY A 267 1.84 -7.63 -19.06
C GLY A 267 2.66 -8.89 -18.76
N LEU A 268 2.49 -9.51 -17.61
CA LEU A 268 3.29 -10.64 -17.19
C LEU A 268 2.56 -11.99 -17.33
N PRO A 269 3.29 -13.07 -17.66
CA PRO A 269 2.71 -14.40 -17.75
C PRO A 269 2.04 -14.83 -16.44
N PRO A 270 0.84 -15.44 -16.48
CA PRO A 270 0.13 -15.93 -15.29
C PRO A 270 0.95 -16.90 -14.44
N ALA A 271 1.85 -17.66 -15.05
CA ALA A 271 2.73 -18.62 -14.37
C ALA A 271 3.66 -17.98 -13.32
N LEU A 272 3.89 -16.66 -13.38
CA LEU A 272 4.67 -15.94 -12.36
C LEU A 272 3.88 -15.66 -11.06
N PHE A 273 2.58 -15.97 -11.03
CA PHE A 273 1.70 -15.73 -9.90
C PHE A 273 1.08 -17.02 -9.36
N THR A 274 1.88 -18.08 -9.31
CA THR A 274 1.44 -19.42 -8.91
C THR A 274 2.19 -19.92 -7.67
N PRO A 275 1.62 -20.88 -6.92
CA PRO A 275 2.30 -21.51 -5.80
C PRO A 275 3.67 -22.13 -6.18
N GLU A 276 3.80 -22.68 -7.40
CA GLU A 276 5.05 -23.27 -7.90
C GLU A 276 6.13 -22.20 -8.08
N HIS A 277 5.78 -21.05 -8.65
CA HIS A 277 6.72 -19.93 -8.73
C HIS A 277 7.14 -19.44 -7.34
N ARG A 278 6.16 -19.33 -6.42
CA ARG A 278 6.44 -18.97 -5.02
C ARG A 278 7.42 -19.94 -4.36
N ALA A 279 7.20 -21.24 -4.51
CA ALA A 279 8.10 -22.26 -3.98
C ALA A 279 9.52 -22.10 -4.56
N ARG A 280 9.65 -21.95 -5.90
CA ARG A 280 10.94 -21.68 -6.55
C ARG A 280 11.64 -20.44 -5.98
N VAL A 281 10.92 -19.33 -5.78
CA VAL A 281 11.49 -18.10 -5.26
C VAL A 281 11.96 -18.27 -3.81
N LEU A 282 11.16 -18.89 -2.96
CA LEU A 282 11.47 -19.05 -1.53
C LEU A 282 12.42 -20.22 -1.24
N GLY A 283 12.71 -21.10 -2.21
CA GLY A 283 13.66 -22.20 -2.07
C GLY A 283 13.04 -23.44 -1.41
N GLY A 284 11.73 -23.66 -1.62
CA GLY A 284 10.99 -24.86 -1.21
C GLY A 284 10.84 -25.85 -2.34
#